data_f1720b1091c9c7ca590bc24464e5e25e
#
_entry.id   f1720b1091c9c7ca590bc24464e5e25e
#
_cell.length_a   1.000
_cell.length_b   1.000
_cell.length_c   1.000
_cell.angle_alpha   90.00
_cell.angle_beta   90.00
_cell.angle_gamma   90.00
#
_symmetry.space_group_name_H-M   'P 1'
#
loop_
_entity.id
_entity.type
_entity.pdbx_description
1 polymer ?
#
loop_
_entity_poly.entity_id
_entity_poly.type
_entity_poly.pdbx_seq_one_letter_code
_entity_poly.pdbx_strand_id
1 'polypeptide(L)'
;DCGFSYYLNPSSATVALILNSKEELLVVRRKKDPAKGALDLPGGFVDMDETGEEGMAREVKEETGLDATEVKYQFSYPNLYLYSGFMVHTLDMFYEVKVKDDTHIEAMDDAEESFWIPLSKLNPDEFAFDSIRKGLHRYLETKLG
;
A
#
# COMPACT_ATOMS: atom_id res chain seq x y z
N ASP A 1 -23.61 33.74 -6.51
CA ASP A 1 -22.78 33.07 -5.54
C ASP A 1 -21.77 34.07 -4.97
N CYS A 2 -20.91 33.65 -4.11
CA CYS A 2 -19.95 34.49 -3.41
C CYS A 2 -18.53 34.41 -3.98
N GLY A 3 -18.35 33.87 -5.17
CA GLY A 3 -17.03 33.68 -5.76
C GLY A 3 -16.23 32.50 -5.18
N PHE A 4 -16.88 31.64 -4.40
CA PHE A 4 -16.26 30.46 -3.84
C PHE A 4 -15.95 29.47 -4.95
N SER A 5 -14.71 28.94 -4.93
CA SER A 5 -14.29 27.89 -5.85
C SER A 5 -13.97 26.62 -5.06
N TYR A 6 -14.47 25.48 -5.53
CA TYR A 6 -14.23 24.19 -4.90
C TYR A 6 -13.53 23.27 -5.89
N TYR A 7 -12.43 22.70 -5.46
CA TYR A 7 -11.62 21.80 -6.28
C TYR A 7 -11.67 20.38 -5.74
N LEU A 8 -11.98 19.44 -6.60
CA LEU A 8 -11.97 18.01 -6.27
C LEU A 8 -10.59 17.44 -6.59
N ASN A 9 -9.91 16.95 -5.59
CA ASN A 9 -8.59 16.36 -5.73
C ASN A 9 -8.61 14.95 -5.18
N PRO A 10 -7.81 14.04 -5.75
CA PRO A 10 -7.67 12.71 -5.15
C PRO A 10 -6.94 12.81 -3.82
N SER A 11 -7.29 11.91 -2.89
CA SER A 11 -6.55 11.77 -1.64
C SER A 11 -5.23 11.06 -1.92
N SER A 12 -4.17 11.50 -1.26
CA SER A 12 -2.84 10.88 -1.37
C SER A 12 -2.78 9.63 -0.49
N ALA A 13 -2.42 8.51 -1.08
CA ALA A 13 -2.27 7.25 -0.37
C ALA A 13 -0.93 6.61 -0.69
N THR A 14 -0.44 5.81 0.23
CA THR A 14 0.85 5.12 0.08
C THR A 14 0.64 3.62 0.01
N VAL A 15 1.51 2.94 -0.75
CA VAL A 15 1.51 1.49 -0.88
C VAL A 15 2.95 1.01 -0.73
N ALA A 16 3.18 0.07 0.16
CA ALA A 16 4.52 -0.43 0.45
C ALA A 16 4.85 -1.71 -0.31
N LEU A 17 5.98 -1.68 -1.02
CA LEU A 17 6.58 -2.85 -1.63
C LEU A 17 7.77 -3.24 -0.76
N ILE A 18 7.54 -4.19 0.16
CA ILE A 18 8.55 -4.61 1.14
C ILE A 18 9.03 -6.01 0.77
N LEU A 19 10.30 -6.12 0.40
CA LEU A 19 10.92 -7.41 0.13
C LEU A 19 11.84 -7.80 1.29
N ASN A 20 11.83 -9.10 1.61
CA ASN A 20 12.80 -9.65 2.56
C ASN A 20 14.04 -10.15 1.81
N SER A 21 15.00 -10.71 2.55
CA SER A 21 16.25 -11.22 1.97
C SER A 21 16.06 -12.41 1.03
N LYS A 22 14.89 -13.04 1.06
CA LYS A 22 14.55 -14.18 0.20
C LYS A 22 13.74 -13.76 -1.03
N GLU A 23 13.62 -12.45 -1.29
CA GLU A 23 12.83 -11.89 -2.37
C GLU A 23 11.36 -12.29 -2.30
N GLU A 24 10.82 -12.27 -1.08
CA GLU A 24 9.40 -12.45 -0.83
C GLU A 24 8.79 -11.09 -0.51
N LEU A 25 7.58 -10.86 -1.01
CA LEU A 25 6.86 -9.61 -0.80
C LEU A 25 5.91 -9.73 0.40
N LEU A 26 5.91 -8.72 1.24
CA LEU A 26 4.98 -8.66 2.38
C LEU A 26 3.58 -8.30 1.91
N VAL A 27 2.62 -9.17 2.22
CA VAL A 27 1.23 -9.04 1.82
C VAL A 27 0.38 -9.05 3.08
N VAL A 28 -0.71 -8.30 3.06
CA VAL A 28 -1.66 -8.26 4.18
C VAL A 28 -3.03 -8.72 3.68
N ARG A 29 -3.83 -9.30 4.58
CA ARG A 29 -5.22 -9.63 4.33
C ARG A 29 -6.09 -8.62 5.06
N ARG A 30 -7.00 -7.99 4.34
CA ARG A 30 -7.85 -6.93 4.91
C ARG A 30 -8.83 -7.52 5.90
N LYS A 31 -8.99 -6.87 7.06
CA LYS A 31 -9.97 -7.30 8.06
C LYS A 31 -11.21 -6.40 8.07
N LYS A 32 -11.22 -5.30 7.31
CA LYS A 32 -12.35 -4.37 7.22
C LYS A 32 -12.77 -4.14 5.78
N ASP A 33 -14.02 -3.75 5.56
CA ASP A 33 -14.48 -3.28 4.26
C ASP A 33 -13.83 -1.92 3.94
N PRO A 34 -13.64 -1.59 2.66
CA PRO A 34 -14.00 -2.40 1.50
C PRO A 34 -13.07 -3.60 1.33
N ALA A 35 -13.58 -4.62 0.65
CA ALA A 35 -12.82 -5.84 0.29
C ALA A 35 -12.29 -6.63 1.49
N LYS A 36 -13.08 -6.76 2.55
CA LYS A 36 -12.71 -7.58 3.72
C LYS A 36 -12.33 -8.99 3.28
N GLY A 37 -11.19 -9.48 3.78
CA GLY A 37 -10.68 -10.81 3.46
C GLY A 37 -9.82 -10.86 2.21
N ALA A 38 -9.76 -9.79 1.42
CA ALA A 38 -8.97 -9.75 0.19
C ALA A 38 -7.51 -9.43 0.49
N LEU A 39 -6.63 -9.77 -0.44
CA LEU A 39 -5.22 -9.45 -0.35
C LEU A 39 -4.98 -7.98 -0.68
N ASP A 40 -4.02 -7.39 0.02
CA ASP A 40 -3.63 -6.00 -0.15
C ASP A 40 -2.15 -5.86 0.24
N LEU A 41 -1.62 -4.67 0.07
CA LEU A 41 -0.28 -4.31 0.51
C LEU A 41 -0.38 -3.31 1.67
N PRO A 42 0.62 -3.27 2.55
CA PRO A 42 0.60 -2.27 3.64
C PRO A 42 0.57 -0.85 3.07
N GLY A 43 -0.20 0.03 3.69
CA GLY A 43 -0.28 1.42 3.27
C GLY A 43 -1.51 2.10 3.79
N GLY A 44 -1.66 3.37 3.45
CA GLY A 44 -2.81 4.17 3.84
C GLY A 44 -2.67 5.62 3.42
N PHE A 45 -3.54 6.45 3.94
CA PHE A 45 -3.55 7.87 3.59
C PHE A 45 -2.37 8.61 4.20
N VAL A 46 -1.86 9.57 3.44
CA VAL A 46 -0.85 10.51 3.93
C VAL A 46 -1.58 11.54 4.81
N ASP A 47 -1.04 11.80 5.99
CA ASP A 47 -1.60 12.81 6.89
C ASP A 47 -1.17 14.21 6.48
N MET A 48 -1.88 15.21 6.98
CA MET A 48 -1.51 16.60 6.73
C MET A 48 -0.11 16.89 7.29
N ASP A 49 0.64 17.69 6.54
CA ASP A 49 1.99 18.10 6.90
C ASP A 49 3.02 16.98 6.92
N GLU A 50 2.67 15.86 6.32
CA GLU A 50 3.52 14.69 6.22
C GLU A 50 3.99 14.53 4.77
N THR A 51 5.25 14.19 4.55
CA THR A 51 5.70 13.81 3.20
C THR A 51 5.18 12.42 2.86
N GLY A 52 5.20 12.08 1.57
CA GLY A 52 4.84 10.72 1.15
C GLY A 52 5.71 9.67 1.83
N GLU A 53 7.00 9.91 1.92
CA GLU A 53 7.95 9.00 2.58
C GLU A 53 7.66 8.85 4.07
N GLU A 54 7.37 9.95 4.74
CA GLU A 54 7.01 9.90 6.17
C GLU A 54 5.73 9.12 6.38
N GLY A 55 4.73 9.37 5.54
CA GLY A 55 3.46 8.65 5.60
C GLY A 55 3.64 7.15 5.36
N MET A 56 4.48 6.80 4.39
CA MET A 56 4.76 5.40 4.10
C MET A 56 5.43 4.70 5.28
N ALA A 57 6.45 5.32 5.85
CA ALA A 57 7.15 4.75 7.02
C ALA A 57 6.20 4.58 8.20
N ARG A 58 5.35 5.55 8.45
CA ARG A 58 4.37 5.50 9.54
C ARG A 58 3.36 4.37 9.33
N GLU A 59 2.80 4.24 8.11
CA GLU A 59 1.83 3.19 7.81
C GLU A 59 2.46 1.80 7.93
N VAL A 60 3.70 1.63 7.48
CA VAL A 60 4.41 0.35 7.63
C VAL A 60 4.53 0.00 9.12
N LYS A 61 4.89 0.95 9.95
CA LYS A 61 5.01 0.72 11.40
C LYS A 61 3.67 0.36 12.03
N GLU A 62 2.62 1.11 11.68
CA GLU A 62 1.28 0.88 12.24
C GLU A 62 0.70 -0.47 11.84
N GLU A 63 0.90 -0.89 10.59
CA GLU A 63 0.26 -2.12 10.10
C GLU A 63 1.09 -3.39 10.31
N THR A 64 2.42 -3.27 10.35
CA THR A 64 3.29 -4.45 10.39
C THR A 64 4.22 -4.51 11.59
N GLY A 65 4.38 -3.41 12.30
CA GLY A 65 5.34 -3.30 13.41
C GLY A 65 6.78 -3.12 12.95
N LEU A 66 7.05 -3.13 11.64
CA LEU A 66 8.40 -3.01 11.12
C LEU A 66 8.87 -1.56 11.03
N ASP A 67 10.17 -1.36 11.20
CA ASP A 67 10.81 -0.05 11.10
C ASP A 67 11.44 0.12 9.72
N ALA A 68 10.95 1.09 8.95
CA ALA A 68 11.49 1.39 7.64
C ALA A 68 12.84 2.07 7.76
N THR A 69 13.85 1.55 7.05
CA THR A 69 15.19 2.15 7.01
C THR A 69 15.43 2.93 5.72
N GLU A 70 14.67 2.61 4.67
CA GLU A 70 14.78 3.30 3.39
C GLU A 70 13.41 3.25 2.72
N VAL A 71 12.97 4.39 2.19
CA VAL A 71 11.68 4.53 1.50
C VAL A 71 11.96 5.22 0.17
N LYS A 72 11.73 4.52 -0.93
CA LYS A 72 12.04 5.01 -2.26
C LYS A 72 10.83 4.95 -3.17
N TYR A 73 10.39 6.11 -3.67
CA TYR A 73 9.25 6.22 -4.58
C TYR A 73 9.52 5.45 -5.88
N GLN A 74 8.53 4.73 -6.34
CA GLN A 74 8.61 3.95 -7.58
C GLN A 74 7.71 4.50 -8.68
N PHE A 75 6.41 4.53 -8.43
CA PHE A 75 5.39 4.94 -9.40
C PHE A 75 4.06 5.15 -8.69
N SER A 76 3.08 5.64 -9.42
CA SER A 76 1.73 5.82 -8.88
C SER A 76 0.67 5.36 -9.86
N TYR A 77 -0.49 5.00 -9.32
CA TYR A 77 -1.69 4.68 -10.10
C TYR A 77 -2.92 5.25 -9.39
N PRO A 78 -3.88 5.74 -10.16
CA PRO A 78 -5.15 6.18 -9.58
C PRO A 78 -5.99 4.98 -9.15
N ASN A 79 -6.81 5.18 -8.14
CA ASN A 79 -7.77 4.17 -7.69
C ASN A 79 -9.06 4.85 -7.27
N LEU A 80 -10.12 4.06 -7.28
CA LEU A 80 -11.44 4.50 -6.84
C LEU A 80 -12.01 3.38 -5.98
N TYR A 81 -12.34 3.68 -4.74
CA TYR A 81 -12.94 2.66 -3.88
C TYR A 81 -14.02 3.26 -2.98
N LEU A 82 -14.89 2.37 -2.51
CA LEU A 82 -15.98 2.74 -1.64
C LEU A 82 -15.50 2.78 -0.20
N TYR A 83 -15.67 3.92 0.47
CA TYR A 83 -15.30 4.10 1.86
C TYR A 83 -16.44 4.79 2.59
N SER A 84 -16.99 4.13 3.61
CA SER A 84 -18.09 4.65 4.40
C SER A 84 -19.26 5.18 3.55
N GLY A 85 -19.62 4.47 2.48
CA GLY A 85 -20.70 4.83 1.59
C GLY A 85 -20.35 5.87 0.53
N PHE A 86 -19.12 6.36 0.50
CA PHE A 86 -18.66 7.33 -0.49
C PHE A 86 -17.63 6.72 -1.43
N MET A 87 -17.69 7.12 -2.70
CA MET A 87 -16.65 6.78 -3.66
C MET A 87 -15.48 7.74 -3.48
N VAL A 88 -14.34 7.19 -3.13
CA VAL A 88 -13.12 7.97 -2.84
C VAL A 88 -12.09 7.75 -3.93
N HIS A 89 -11.71 8.84 -4.59
CA HIS A 89 -10.59 8.82 -5.54
C HIS A 89 -9.29 8.98 -4.78
N THR A 90 -8.31 8.10 -5.07
CA THR A 90 -6.98 8.19 -4.49
C THR A 90 -5.93 8.21 -5.58
N LEU A 91 -4.78 8.79 -5.26
CA LEU A 91 -3.56 8.59 -6.00
C LEU A 91 -2.68 7.69 -5.13
N ASP A 92 -2.56 6.43 -5.53
CA ASP A 92 -1.81 5.43 -4.78
C ASP A 92 -0.36 5.48 -5.21
N MET A 93 0.51 5.94 -4.32
CA MET A 93 1.94 6.10 -4.55
C MET A 93 2.68 4.89 -3.99
N PHE A 94 3.39 4.18 -4.86
CA PHE A 94 4.10 2.96 -4.50
C PHE A 94 5.54 3.29 -4.12
N TYR A 95 5.96 2.78 -2.98
CA TYR A 95 7.32 2.95 -2.47
C TYR A 95 7.94 1.59 -2.23
N GLU A 96 9.19 1.42 -2.66
CA GLU A 96 9.98 0.27 -2.23
C GLU A 96 10.54 0.59 -0.87
N VAL A 97 10.28 -0.29 0.10
CA VAL A 97 10.61 -0.04 1.50
C VAL A 97 11.55 -1.11 2.01
N LYS A 98 12.69 -0.70 2.56
CA LYS A 98 13.60 -1.59 3.27
C LYS A 98 13.33 -1.45 4.76
N VAL A 99 13.34 -2.57 5.46
CA VAL A 99 13.04 -2.61 6.89
C VAL A 99 14.24 -3.13 7.67
N LYS A 100 14.32 -2.73 8.93
CA LYS A 100 15.45 -3.04 9.80
C LYS A 100 15.57 -4.53 10.12
N ASP A 101 14.42 -5.18 10.38
CA ASP A 101 14.37 -6.60 10.71
C ASP A 101 13.15 -7.20 10.05
N ASP A 102 13.38 -8.03 9.02
CA ASP A 102 12.30 -8.61 8.23
C ASP A 102 11.84 -9.98 8.75
N THR A 103 12.35 -10.42 9.88
CA THR A 103 12.02 -11.74 10.44
C THR A 103 10.81 -11.68 11.37
N HIS A 104 10.38 -10.48 11.76
CA HIS A 104 9.34 -10.30 12.75
C HIS A 104 8.29 -9.32 12.22
N ILE A 105 7.09 -9.80 11.99
CA ILE A 105 5.97 -8.97 11.55
C ILE A 105 4.77 -9.20 12.44
N GLU A 106 3.96 -8.15 12.61
CA GLU A 106 2.72 -8.21 13.38
C GLU A 106 1.59 -7.60 12.57
N ALA A 107 0.46 -8.28 12.50
CA ALA A 107 -0.75 -7.71 11.92
C ALA A 107 -1.37 -6.76 12.95
N MET A 108 -1.55 -5.52 12.56
CA MET A 108 -2.08 -4.46 13.44
C MET A 108 -3.18 -3.70 12.71
N ASP A 109 -4.05 -3.07 13.48
CA ASP A 109 -5.13 -2.22 12.97
C ASP A 109 -6.00 -2.89 11.91
N ASP A 110 -5.85 -2.52 10.64
CA ASP A 110 -6.72 -2.92 9.55
C ASP A 110 -6.36 -4.26 8.93
N ALA A 111 -5.19 -4.80 9.24
CA ALA A 111 -4.75 -6.07 8.66
C ALA A 111 -5.15 -7.23 9.55
N GLU A 112 -5.81 -8.24 8.98
CA GLU A 112 -6.17 -9.47 9.70
C GLU A 112 -4.94 -10.34 9.90
N GLU A 113 -4.06 -10.42 8.89
CA GLU A 113 -2.82 -11.15 8.94
C GLU A 113 -1.81 -10.56 7.96
N SER A 114 -0.54 -10.80 8.22
CA SER A 114 0.55 -10.40 7.32
C SER A 114 1.39 -11.63 7.03
N PHE A 115 1.82 -11.78 5.78
CA PHE A 115 2.62 -12.94 5.39
C PHE A 115 3.46 -12.61 4.16
N TRP A 116 4.46 -13.44 3.91
CA TRP A 116 5.39 -13.27 2.81
C TRP A 116 5.03 -14.18 1.64
N ILE A 117 5.01 -13.63 0.42
CA ILE A 117 4.78 -14.41 -0.80
C ILE A 117 6.01 -14.25 -1.70
N PRO A 118 6.65 -15.36 -2.12
CA PRO A 118 7.73 -15.26 -3.09
C PRO A 118 7.28 -14.55 -4.37
N LEU A 119 8.10 -13.66 -4.90
CA LEU A 119 7.75 -12.93 -6.12
C LEU A 119 7.39 -13.88 -7.26
N SER A 120 8.05 -15.04 -7.34
CA SER A 120 7.79 -16.03 -8.38
C SER A 120 6.41 -16.68 -8.29
N LYS A 121 5.76 -16.54 -7.13
CA LYS A 121 4.42 -17.12 -6.88
C LYS A 121 3.34 -16.07 -6.73
N LEU A 122 3.70 -14.81 -6.83
CA LEU A 122 2.77 -13.71 -6.65
C LEU A 122 1.85 -13.60 -7.86
N ASN A 123 0.55 -13.59 -7.62
CA ASN A 123 -0.44 -13.35 -8.67
C ASN A 123 -1.18 -12.04 -8.39
N PRO A 124 -0.86 -10.96 -9.13
CA PRO A 124 -1.52 -9.68 -8.92
C PRO A 124 -3.03 -9.72 -9.04
N ASP A 125 -3.57 -10.63 -9.84
CA ASP A 125 -5.01 -10.72 -10.06
C ASP A 125 -5.80 -11.20 -8.84
N GLU A 126 -5.10 -11.72 -7.82
CA GLU A 126 -5.73 -12.10 -6.55
C GLU A 126 -5.96 -10.92 -5.62
N PHE A 127 -5.47 -9.74 -5.97
CA PHE A 127 -5.64 -8.52 -5.17
C PHE A 127 -6.90 -7.77 -5.62
N ALA A 128 -7.61 -7.19 -4.65
CA ALA A 128 -8.93 -6.61 -4.93
C ALA A 128 -8.90 -5.25 -5.64
N PHE A 129 -7.87 -4.43 -5.37
CA PHE A 129 -7.85 -3.07 -5.88
C PHE A 129 -7.10 -2.95 -7.20
N ASP A 130 -7.69 -2.19 -8.12
CA ASP A 130 -7.16 -2.03 -9.47
C ASP A 130 -5.75 -1.43 -9.49
N SER A 131 -5.50 -0.41 -8.67
CA SER A 131 -4.18 0.21 -8.57
C SER A 131 -3.13 -0.78 -8.10
N ILE A 132 -3.49 -1.65 -7.14
CA ILE A 132 -2.58 -2.67 -6.61
C ILE A 132 -2.25 -3.70 -7.68
N ARG A 133 -3.27 -4.18 -8.41
CA ARG A 133 -3.03 -5.13 -9.51
C ARG A 133 -2.09 -4.55 -10.56
N LYS A 134 -2.33 -3.32 -10.99
CA LYS A 134 -1.48 -2.64 -11.98
C LYS A 134 -0.07 -2.41 -11.46
N GLY A 135 0.04 -1.96 -10.23
CA GLY A 135 1.34 -1.72 -9.59
C GLY A 135 2.15 -2.98 -9.45
N LEU A 136 1.51 -4.09 -9.05
CA LEU A 136 2.19 -5.37 -8.90
C LEU A 136 2.63 -5.94 -10.24
N HIS A 137 1.80 -5.83 -11.28
CA HIS A 137 2.22 -6.26 -12.62
C HIS A 137 3.46 -5.50 -13.07
N ARG A 138 3.47 -4.18 -12.88
CA ARG A 138 4.61 -3.36 -13.24
C ARG A 138 5.86 -3.70 -12.43
N TYR A 139 5.69 -3.91 -11.13
CA TYR A 139 6.80 -4.24 -10.24
C TYR A 139 7.42 -5.60 -10.60
N LEU A 140 6.59 -6.60 -10.89
CA LEU A 140 7.06 -7.91 -11.31
C LEU A 140 7.83 -7.84 -12.63
N GLU A 141 7.37 -7.05 -13.58
CA GLU A 141 8.11 -6.85 -14.85
C GLU A 141 9.50 -6.30 -14.58
N THR A 142 9.62 -5.36 -13.65
CA THR A 142 10.90 -4.77 -13.30
C THR A 142 11.82 -5.75 -12.60
N LYS A 143 11.27 -6.57 -11.70
CA LYS A 143 12.08 -7.48 -10.86
C LYS A 143 12.38 -8.82 -11.50
N LEU A 144 11.45 -9.38 -12.27
CA LEU A 144 11.57 -10.72 -12.84
C LEU A 144 11.80 -10.73 -14.35
N GLY A 145 11.45 -9.67 -14.96
CA GLY A 145 11.49 -9.56 -16.39
C GLY A 145 12.73 -9.07 -16.95
#